data_25affedfe719c8058a3f30f3451e2391
#
_entry.id   25affedfe719c8058a3f30f3451e2391
#
_cell.length_a   1.000
_cell.length_b   1.000
_cell.length_c   1.000
_cell.angle_alpha   90.00
_cell.angle_beta   90.00
_cell.angle_gamma   90.00
#
_symmetry.space_group_name_H-M   'P 1'
#
loop_
_entity.id
_entity.type
_entity.pdbx_description
1 polymer ?
#
loop_
_entity_poly.entity_id
_entity_poly.type
_entity_poly.pdbx_seq_one_letter_code
_entity_poly.pdbx_strand_id
1 'polypeptide(L)'
;MNSIVTHAEFDIPRHKKLVSKSPYIAALQRRHFFAFDIVPNMMALVVVPYHLYVAPVRASDVVVFLLLWAVTGLGVTVGYHRLFTHRAFAAHDHVRTLLAFCGALAGQGPVISWAAIHRRHHELSDEPGDPHSPNLHGQTLRGRLKGLMHAHYTWMIEHDYPNVAHYTADLLKDRAIAGVNRHYYAIALAGLFVPGLICGLVTWQWQAAVSGILWGGFLRMAVLGHTIWAINSLLHRFGASPFVTGDHSHNAGFVSLLTFGEAWHNNHHAFPTSAKFGLRRGWSDPGWWTVCVLTSLGLASDIRQPNESLIERRLQEGRAR
;
A
#
# COMPACT_ATOMS: atom_id res chain seq x y z
N MET A 1 35.65 -25.05 42.90
CA MET A 1 34.22 -24.73 42.78
C MET A 1 34.07 -23.76 41.63
N ASN A 2 33.86 -24.27 40.41
CA ASN A 2 33.61 -23.43 39.25
C ASN A 2 32.10 -23.29 39.10
N SER A 3 31.56 -22.10 39.33
CA SER A 3 30.17 -21.76 39.07
C SER A 3 29.96 -21.66 37.55
N ILE A 4 29.26 -22.62 36.99
CA ILE A 4 28.73 -22.58 35.63
C ILE A 4 27.61 -21.55 35.65
N VAL A 5 27.90 -20.36 35.09
CA VAL A 5 26.84 -19.39 34.75
C VAL A 5 26.13 -19.92 33.50
N THR A 6 25.01 -20.59 33.69
CA THR A 6 24.10 -20.91 32.62
C THR A 6 23.46 -19.59 32.13
N HIS A 7 23.95 -19.09 31.00
CA HIS A 7 23.19 -18.08 30.22
C HIS A 7 21.91 -18.73 29.75
N ALA A 8 20.80 -18.51 30.44
CA ALA A 8 19.49 -18.73 29.91
C ALA A 8 19.36 -17.75 28.72
N GLU A 9 19.62 -18.20 27.49
CA GLU A 9 19.19 -17.50 26.29
C GLU A 9 17.66 -17.43 26.38
N PHE A 10 17.15 -16.24 26.75
CA PHE A 10 15.72 -15.96 26.62
C PHE A 10 15.37 -16.13 25.15
N ASP A 11 14.64 -17.20 24.85
CA ASP A 11 14.19 -17.49 23.49
C ASP A 11 13.16 -16.42 23.05
N ILE A 12 13.70 -15.30 22.55
CA ILE A 12 12.90 -14.19 22.07
C ILE A 12 12.14 -14.68 20.84
N PRO A 13 10.80 -14.68 20.83
CA PRO A 13 10.02 -15.11 19.70
C PRO A 13 10.48 -14.46 18.39
N ARG A 14 10.51 -15.21 17.28
CA ARG A 14 11.05 -14.77 15.97
C ARG A 14 10.48 -13.42 15.54
N HIS A 15 9.17 -13.20 15.73
CA HIS A 15 8.50 -11.93 15.38
C HIS A 15 9.02 -10.71 16.16
N LYS A 16 9.68 -10.90 17.33
CA LYS A 16 10.30 -9.83 18.11
C LYS A 16 11.77 -9.58 17.77
N LYS A 17 12.43 -10.51 17.08
CA LYS A 17 13.86 -10.40 16.73
C LYS A 17 14.13 -9.46 15.54
N LEU A 18 13.14 -9.29 14.64
CA LEU A 18 13.30 -8.59 13.35
C LEU A 18 12.62 -7.22 13.33
N VAL A 19 12.61 -6.53 14.47
CA VAL A 19 12.02 -5.19 14.60
C VAL A 19 13.03 -4.18 15.12
N SER A 20 12.83 -2.92 14.78
CA SER A 20 13.58 -1.80 15.31
C SER A 20 12.79 -1.10 16.42
N LYS A 21 13.36 -1.01 17.61
CA LYS A 21 12.77 -0.31 18.77
C LYS A 21 13.41 1.06 18.99
N SER A 22 13.54 1.85 17.94
CA SER A 22 14.12 3.19 18.02
C SER A 22 13.06 4.25 18.34
N PRO A 23 13.22 5.05 19.41
CA PRO A 23 12.34 6.20 19.69
C PRO A 23 12.29 7.21 18.53
N TYR A 24 13.41 7.35 17.81
CA TYR A 24 13.50 8.21 16.63
C TYR A 24 12.58 7.71 15.50
N ILE A 25 12.59 6.40 15.20
CA ILE A 25 11.70 5.81 14.18
C ILE A 25 10.24 5.97 14.61
N ALA A 26 9.91 5.71 15.87
CA ALA A 26 8.55 5.90 16.39
C ALA A 26 8.08 7.38 16.28
N ALA A 27 8.97 8.34 16.45
CA ALA A 27 8.68 9.75 16.26
C ALA A 27 8.43 10.07 14.77
N LEU A 28 9.20 9.48 13.85
CA LEU A 28 8.99 9.61 12.41
C LEU A 28 7.66 8.99 11.96
N GLN A 29 7.28 7.82 12.48
CA GLN A 29 5.98 7.20 12.21
C GLN A 29 4.82 8.12 12.63
N ARG A 30 4.87 8.67 13.87
CA ARG A 30 3.83 9.62 14.33
C ARG A 30 3.76 10.88 13.50
N ARG A 31 4.92 11.47 13.11
CA ARG A 31 4.96 12.65 12.23
C ARG A 31 4.37 12.35 10.85
N HIS A 32 4.74 11.19 10.28
CA HIS A 32 4.18 10.74 9.01
C HIS A 32 2.66 10.58 9.10
N PHE A 33 2.17 9.82 10.08
CA PHE A 33 0.76 9.60 10.33
C PHE A 33 -0.03 10.92 10.46
N PHE A 34 0.50 11.87 11.23
CA PHE A 34 -0.15 13.16 11.37
C PHE A 34 -0.17 13.94 10.04
N ALA A 35 0.98 14.03 9.35
CA ALA A 35 1.13 14.87 8.16
C ALA A 35 0.43 14.33 6.91
N PHE A 36 0.41 12.99 6.71
CA PHE A 36 -0.06 12.36 5.46
C PHE A 36 -1.30 11.49 5.62
N ASP A 37 -1.73 11.21 6.87
CA ASP A 37 -2.97 10.47 7.10
C ASP A 37 -4.01 11.35 7.83
N ILE A 38 -3.67 12.00 8.95
CA ILE A 38 -4.65 12.85 9.67
C ILE A 38 -4.96 14.13 8.89
N VAL A 39 -3.94 14.92 8.53
CA VAL A 39 -4.14 16.22 7.88
C VAL A 39 -4.88 16.09 6.54
N PRO A 40 -4.53 15.18 5.61
CA PRO A 40 -5.29 15.01 4.39
C PRO A 40 -6.76 14.63 4.61
N ASN A 41 -7.05 13.77 5.58
CA ASN A 41 -8.42 13.41 5.92
C ASN A 41 -9.22 14.60 6.46
N MET A 42 -8.63 15.42 7.34
CA MET A 42 -9.29 16.64 7.85
C MET A 42 -9.49 17.68 6.75
N MET A 43 -8.48 17.87 5.90
CA MET A 43 -8.55 18.82 4.78
C MET A 43 -9.51 18.36 3.68
N ALA A 44 -9.71 17.06 3.48
CA ALA A 44 -10.71 16.55 2.56
C ALA A 44 -12.14 16.98 2.94
N LEU A 45 -12.43 17.15 4.24
CA LEU A 45 -13.72 17.67 4.70
C LEU A 45 -13.96 19.14 4.29
N VAL A 46 -12.90 19.90 4.01
CA VAL A 46 -13.00 21.31 3.58
C VAL A 46 -13.47 21.43 2.13
N VAL A 47 -13.36 20.36 1.33
CA VAL A 47 -13.78 20.36 -0.09
C VAL A 47 -15.23 20.79 -0.24
N VAL A 48 -16.15 20.21 0.54
CA VAL A 48 -17.57 20.51 0.45
C VAL A 48 -17.88 21.98 0.80
N PRO A 49 -17.53 22.53 1.97
CA PRO A 49 -17.78 23.92 2.29
C PRO A 49 -17.07 24.88 1.32
N TYR A 50 -15.87 24.56 0.84
CA TYR A 50 -15.21 25.39 -0.16
C TYR A 50 -16.07 25.57 -1.42
N HIS A 51 -16.63 24.49 -1.97
CA HIS A 51 -17.44 24.55 -3.17
C HIS A 51 -18.86 25.10 -2.93
N LEU A 52 -19.37 25.04 -1.71
CA LEU A 52 -20.65 25.67 -1.37
C LEU A 52 -20.54 27.20 -1.23
N TYR A 53 -19.41 27.71 -0.73
CA TYR A 53 -19.31 29.12 -0.30
C TYR A 53 -18.26 29.95 -1.07
N VAL A 54 -17.31 29.33 -1.77
CA VAL A 54 -16.18 30.07 -2.39
C VAL A 54 -16.18 29.95 -3.92
N ALA A 55 -16.26 28.75 -4.46
CA ALA A 55 -16.20 28.52 -5.90
C ALA A 55 -16.95 27.23 -6.28
N PRO A 56 -17.68 27.21 -7.41
CA PRO A 56 -18.35 25.98 -7.88
C PRO A 56 -17.34 24.92 -8.27
N VAL A 57 -17.77 23.62 -8.20
CA VAL A 57 -16.99 22.49 -8.72
C VAL A 57 -16.81 22.63 -10.21
N ARG A 58 -15.61 22.42 -10.72
CA ARG A 58 -15.25 22.46 -12.13
C ARG A 58 -14.92 21.07 -12.64
N ALA A 59 -15.09 20.81 -13.92
CA ALA A 59 -14.67 19.56 -14.54
C ALA A 59 -13.16 19.30 -14.36
N SER A 60 -12.34 20.37 -14.35
CA SER A 60 -10.90 20.29 -14.05
C SER A 60 -10.58 19.70 -12.69
N ASP A 61 -11.40 19.95 -11.67
CA ASP A 61 -11.20 19.46 -10.32
C ASP A 61 -11.31 17.92 -10.28
N VAL A 62 -12.37 17.43 -10.95
CA VAL A 62 -12.60 15.98 -11.08
C VAL A 62 -11.51 15.32 -11.93
N VAL A 63 -11.10 15.95 -13.04
CA VAL A 63 -10.03 15.42 -13.92
C VAL A 63 -8.71 15.33 -13.16
N VAL A 64 -8.31 16.37 -12.44
CA VAL A 64 -7.08 16.39 -11.64
C VAL A 64 -7.10 15.32 -10.56
N PHE A 65 -8.23 15.18 -9.86
CA PHE A 65 -8.43 14.12 -8.86
C PHE A 65 -8.25 12.72 -9.50
N LEU A 66 -9.01 12.41 -10.54
CA LEU A 66 -9.01 11.07 -11.17
C LEU A 66 -7.64 10.73 -11.77
N LEU A 67 -7.00 11.69 -12.46
CA LEU A 67 -5.68 11.50 -13.04
C LEU A 67 -4.63 11.19 -11.97
N LEU A 68 -4.56 12.01 -10.93
CA LEU A 68 -3.57 11.83 -9.87
C LEU A 68 -3.90 10.63 -9.00
N TRP A 69 -5.17 10.32 -8.76
CA TRP A 69 -5.59 9.10 -8.09
C TRP A 69 -5.12 7.85 -8.86
N ALA A 70 -5.30 7.83 -10.19
CA ALA A 70 -4.85 6.72 -11.02
C ALA A 70 -3.31 6.62 -11.03
N VAL A 71 -2.59 7.72 -11.27
CA VAL A 71 -1.12 7.73 -11.31
C VAL A 71 -0.51 7.28 -9.99
N THR A 72 -1.00 7.81 -8.87
CA THR A 72 -0.44 7.47 -7.55
C THR A 72 -0.90 6.09 -7.08
N GLY A 73 -2.13 5.68 -7.40
CA GLY A 73 -2.63 4.33 -7.14
C GLY A 73 -1.83 3.27 -7.90
N LEU A 74 -1.56 3.48 -9.18
CA LEU A 74 -0.68 2.60 -9.96
C LEU A 74 0.77 2.65 -9.47
N GLY A 75 1.27 3.79 -8.98
CA GLY A 75 2.57 3.89 -8.32
C GLY A 75 2.68 2.98 -7.09
N VAL A 76 1.60 2.88 -6.30
CA VAL A 76 1.56 1.97 -5.14
C VAL A 76 1.37 0.52 -5.58
N THR A 77 0.35 0.21 -6.38
CA THR A 77 0.00 -1.18 -6.69
C THR A 77 0.97 -1.85 -7.67
N VAL A 78 1.45 -1.13 -8.71
CA VAL A 78 2.41 -1.68 -9.68
C VAL A 78 3.85 -1.51 -9.19
N GLY A 79 4.17 -0.31 -8.66
CA GLY A 79 5.51 0.01 -8.16
C GLY A 79 5.79 -0.61 -6.81
N TYR A 80 5.22 -0.06 -5.74
CA TYR A 80 5.53 -0.47 -4.37
C TYR A 80 5.21 -1.93 -4.13
N HIS A 81 4.03 -2.37 -4.52
CA HIS A 81 3.51 -3.69 -4.20
C HIS A 81 4.10 -4.77 -5.11
N ARG A 82 3.76 -4.78 -6.43
CA ARG A 82 4.14 -5.84 -7.35
C ARG A 82 5.63 -5.83 -7.69
N LEU A 83 6.20 -4.66 -8.02
CA LEU A 83 7.61 -4.57 -8.45
C LEU A 83 8.59 -4.65 -7.28
N PHE A 84 8.49 -3.74 -6.29
CA PHE A 84 9.50 -3.64 -5.25
C PHE A 84 9.30 -4.63 -4.12
N THR A 85 8.07 -4.92 -3.70
CA THR A 85 7.81 -5.84 -2.61
C THR A 85 7.91 -7.29 -3.07
N HIS A 86 7.15 -7.67 -4.09
CA HIS A 86 7.01 -9.06 -4.52
C HIS A 86 7.91 -9.47 -5.68
N ARG A 87 8.60 -8.51 -6.31
CA ARG A 87 9.46 -8.77 -7.48
C ARG A 87 8.73 -9.58 -8.55
N ALA A 88 7.46 -9.25 -8.77
CA ALA A 88 6.56 -9.99 -9.66
C ALA A 88 6.92 -9.83 -11.15
N PHE A 89 7.74 -8.83 -11.47
CA PHE A 89 8.32 -8.59 -12.79
C PHE A 89 9.61 -7.77 -12.66
N ALA A 90 10.41 -7.70 -13.73
CA ALA A 90 11.52 -6.78 -13.87
C ALA A 90 11.12 -5.56 -14.73
N ALA A 91 11.76 -4.43 -14.54
CA ALA A 91 11.54 -3.22 -15.34
C ALA A 91 12.84 -2.42 -15.50
N HIS A 92 12.92 -1.60 -16.55
CA HIS A 92 14.03 -0.67 -16.78
C HIS A 92 14.19 0.33 -15.64
N ASP A 93 15.40 0.78 -15.35
CA ASP A 93 15.72 1.64 -14.20
C ASP A 93 14.89 2.94 -14.15
N HIS A 94 14.67 3.57 -15.29
CA HIS A 94 13.84 4.78 -15.34
C HIS A 94 12.36 4.50 -15.04
N VAL A 95 11.82 3.33 -15.46
CA VAL A 95 10.46 2.91 -15.12
C VAL A 95 10.35 2.60 -13.63
N ARG A 96 11.35 1.92 -13.06
CA ARG A 96 11.44 1.64 -11.62
C ARG A 96 11.44 2.94 -10.82
N THR A 97 12.28 3.90 -11.23
CA THR A 97 12.37 5.21 -10.57
C THR A 97 11.06 5.99 -10.68
N LEU A 98 10.41 5.99 -11.87
CA LEU A 98 9.13 6.62 -12.09
C LEU A 98 8.02 6.01 -11.22
N LEU A 99 7.92 4.68 -11.18
CA LEU A 99 6.92 4.00 -10.35
C LEU A 99 7.16 4.24 -8.85
N ALA A 100 8.42 4.27 -8.40
CA ALA A 100 8.75 4.63 -7.02
C ALA A 100 8.36 6.08 -6.70
N PHE A 101 8.61 7.02 -7.64
CA PHE A 101 8.22 8.42 -7.50
C PHE A 101 6.70 8.58 -7.45
N CYS A 102 5.95 7.94 -8.37
CA CYS A 102 4.49 7.97 -8.37
C CYS A 102 3.91 7.39 -7.07
N GLY A 103 4.48 6.30 -6.54
CA GLY A 103 4.10 5.74 -5.25
C GLY A 103 4.41 6.68 -4.08
N ALA A 104 5.53 7.41 -4.12
CA ALA A 104 5.87 8.39 -3.09
C ALA A 104 4.91 9.60 -3.08
N LEU A 105 4.41 10.03 -4.25
CA LEU A 105 3.37 11.07 -4.35
C LEU A 105 2.05 10.66 -3.65
N ALA A 106 1.82 9.36 -3.44
CA ALA A 106 0.62 8.84 -2.78
C ALA A 106 0.55 9.15 -1.28
N GLY A 107 1.68 9.47 -0.64
CA GLY A 107 1.73 9.71 0.81
C GLY A 107 1.68 8.45 1.67
N GLN A 108 1.87 7.25 1.09
CA GLN A 108 1.72 5.95 1.80
C GLN A 108 3.01 5.44 2.48
N GLY A 109 3.98 6.32 2.71
CA GLY A 109 5.28 5.99 3.30
C GLY A 109 6.41 5.82 2.28
N PRO A 110 7.66 5.89 2.75
CA PRO A 110 8.84 5.65 1.91
C PRO A 110 8.84 4.23 1.36
N VAL A 111 9.23 4.04 0.10
CA VAL A 111 9.16 2.75 -0.62
C VAL A 111 9.84 1.59 0.10
N ILE A 112 11.00 1.82 0.73
CA ILE A 112 11.76 0.79 1.46
C ILE A 112 11.02 0.38 2.72
N SER A 113 10.44 1.34 3.45
CA SER A 113 9.62 1.08 4.63
C SER A 113 8.34 0.34 4.29
N TRP A 114 7.65 0.79 3.24
CA TRP A 114 6.42 0.17 2.75
C TRP A 114 6.65 -1.30 2.38
N ALA A 115 7.69 -1.57 1.58
CA ALA A 115 8.04 -2.92 1.18
C ALA A 115 8.45 -3.81 2.38
N ALA A 116 9.17 -3.26 3.37
CA ALA A 116 9.55 -3.99 4.57
C ALA A 116 8.34 -4.38 5.42
N ILE A 117 7.39 -3.43 5.62
CA ILE A 117 6.14 -3.67 6.35
C ILE A 117 5.32 -4.75 5.65
N HIS A 118 5.17 -4.66 4.33
CA HIS A 118 4.36 -5.59 3.57
C HIS A 118 4.99 -7.00 3.45
N ARG A 119 6.33 -7.10 3.31
CA ARG A 119 7.03 -8.40 3.37
C ARG A 119 6.88 -9.06 4.74
N ARG A 120 6.92 -8.27 5.83
CA ARG A 120 6.65 -8.76 7.17
C ARG A 120 5.20 -9.22 7.34
N HIS A 121 4.24 -8.48 6.77
CA HIS A 121 2.84 -8.90 6.76
C HIS A 121 2.69 -10.27 6.11
N HIS A 122 3.26 -10.50 4.92
CA HIS A 122 3.21 -11.83 4.28
C HIS A 122 3.94 -12.94 5.06
N GLU A 123 4.97 -12.62 5.82
CA GLU A 123 5.65 -13.61 6.68
C GLU A 123 4.79 -14.02 7.89
N LEU A 124 3.98 -13.11 8.41
CA LEU A 124 3.24 -13.27 9.67
C LEU A 124 1.73 -12.99 9.52
N SER A 125 1.19 -13.14 8.32
CA SER A 125 -0.18 -12.75 8.00
C SER A 125 -1.18 -13.34 8.99
N ASP A 126 -1.91 -12.47 9.67
CA ASP A 126 -2.89 -12.78 10.73
C ASP A 126 -2.32 -13.50 11.96
N GLU A 127 -0.98 -13.53 12.12
CA GLU A 127 -0.29 -14.06 13.27
C GLU A 127 0.31 -12.96 14.17
N PRO A 128 0.67 -13.27 15.44
CA PRO A 128 1.33 -12.31 16.32
C PRO A 128 2.59 -11.72 15.69
N GLY A 129 2.59 -10.40 15.48
CA GLY A 129 3.66 -9.67 14.81
C GLY A 129 3.32 -9.16 13.41
N ASP A 130 2.15 -9.53 12.88
CA ASP A 130 1.58 -8.88 11.70
C ASP A 130 1.34 -7.38 11.99
N PRO A 131 1.86 -6.46 11.16
CA PRO A 131 1.71 -5.03 11.37
C PRO A 131 0.25 -4.55 11.39
N HIS A 132 -0.64 -5.17 10.63
CA HIS A 132 -1.99 -4.64 10.40
C HIS A 132 -3.10 -5.70 10.31
N SER A 133 -3.00 -6.82 11.04
CA SER A 133 -4.07 -7.81 11.09
C SER A 133 -5.31 -7.30 11.85
N PRO A 134 -6.52 -7.42 11.29
CA PRO A 134 -7.76 -7.16 12.02
C PRO A 134 -8.16 -8.32 12.96
N ASN A 135 -7.46 -9.45 12.93
CA ASN A 135 -7.85 -10.71 13.56
C ASN A 135 -7.23 -10.95 14.95
N LEU A 136 -6.28 -10.10 15.38
CA LEU A 136 -5.48 -10.26 16.60
C LEU A 136 -6.09 -9.60 17.86
N HIS A 137 -7.31 -9.05 17.79
CA HIS A 137 -7.92 -8.29 18.90
C HIS A 137 -9.08 -9.01 19.59
N GLY A 138 -9.25 -10.32 19.34
CA GLY A 138 -10.28 -11.17 19.94
C GLY A 138 -11.59 -11.21 19.15
N GLN A 139 -12.45 -12.20 19.51
CA GLN A 139 -13.66 -12.53 18.73
C GLN A 139 -14.94 -11.83 19.18
N THR A 140 -14.91 -11.08 20.30
CA THR A 140 -16.05 -10.26 20.73
C THR A 140 -16.32 -9.13 19.73
N LEU A 141 -17.54 -8.59 19.71
CA LEU A 141 -17.86 -7.44 18.83
C LEU A 141 -16.89 -6.27 19.03
N ARG A 142 -16.58 -5.94 20.28
CA ARG A 142 -15.60 -4.90 20.62
C ARG A 142 -14.20 -5.23 20.10
N GLY A 143 -13.76 -6.50 20.23
CA GLY A 143 -12.47 -6.96 19.71
C GLY A 143 -12.40 -6.87 18.18
N ARG A 144 -13.48 -7.31 17.50
CA ARG A 144 -13.56 -7.22 16.03
C ARG A 144 -13.52 -5.77 15.53
N LEU A 145 -14.26 -4.85 16.17
CA LEU A 145 -14.25 -3.42 15.82
C LEU A 145 -12.86 -2.81 16.08
N LYS A 146 -12.24 -3.13 17.22
CA LYS A 146 -10.87 -2.71 17.52
C LYS A 146 -9.88 -3.23 16.48
N GLY A 147 -9.99 -4.49 16.08
CA GLY A 147 -9.15 -5.09 15.04
C GLY A 147 -9.31 -4.42 13.68
N LEU A 148 -10.55 -4.15 13.26
CA LEU A 148 -10.81 -3.41 12.02
C LEU A 148 -10.22 -1.99 12.07
N MET A 149 -10.40 -1.27 13.17
CA MET A 149 -9.83 0.06 13.36
C MET A 149 -8.29 0.00 13.36
N HIS A 150 -7.71 -1.01 14.04
CA HIS A 150 -6.27 -1.23 14.02
C HIS A 150 -5.77 -1.45 12.59
N ALA A 151 -6.29 -2.43 11.86
CA ALA A 151 -5.85 -2.77 10.52
C ALA A 151 -6.10 -1.65 9.49
N HIS A 152 -7.13 -0.84 9.71
CA HIS A 152 -7.46 0.27 8.83
C HIS A 152 -6.58 1.50 9.10
N TYR A 153 -6.31 1.83 10.38
CA TYR A 153 -5.79 3.16 10.70
C TYR A 153 -4.70 3.17 11.78
N THR A 154 -4.94 2.58 12.99
CA THR A 154 -4.03 2.80 14.12
C THR A 154 -2.75 2.00 14.04
N TRP A 155 -2.69 0.97 13.20
CA TRP A 155 -1.47 0.18 12.96
C TRP A 155 -0.27 1.05 12.58
N MET A 156 -0.50 2.16 11.86
CA MET A 156 0.56 3.04 11.36
C MET A 156 1.43 3.62 12.47
N ILE A 157 0.92 3.72 13.71
CA ILE A 157 1.66 4.19 14.89
C ILE A 157 1.82 3.13 15.98
N GLU A 158 1.11 2.02 15.88
CA GLU A 158 1.09 0.97 16.91
C GLU A 158 1.98 -0.23 16.57
N HIS A 159 2.32 -0.45 15.28
CA HIS A 159 3.11 -1.60 14.89
C HIS A 159 4.59 -1.47 15.25
N ASP A 160 5.21 -2.59 15.59
CA ASP A 160 6.66 -2.71 15.70
C ASP A 160 7.30 -2.52 14.30
N TYR A 161 8.15 -1.51 14.16
CA TYR A 161 8.75 -1.18 12.87
C TYR A 161 9.72 -2.28 12.40
N PRO A 162 9.53 -2.86 11.20
CA PRO A 162 10.38 -3.95 10.72
C PRO A 162 11.81 -3.50 10.47
N ASN A 163 12.75 -4.42 10.67
CA ASN A 163 14.15 -4.18 10.33
C ASN A 163 14.33 -4.14 8.80
N VAL A 164 14.44 -2.95 8.23
CA VAL A 164 14.58 -2.74 6.78
C VAL A 164 15.84 -3.41 6.20
N ALA A 165 16.92 -3.54 6.98
CA ALA A 165 18.13 -4.23 6.52
C ALA A 165 17.91 -5.75 6.34
N HIS A 166 16.96 -6.34 7.08
CA HIS A 166 16.54 -7.72 6.88
C HIS A 166 15.56 -7.86 5.72
N TYR A 167 14.45 -7.09 5.80
CA TYR A 167 13.34 -7.27 4.85
C TYR A 167 13.60 -6.71 3.46
N THR A 168 14.42 -5.65 3.33
CA THR A 168 14.59 -4.89 2.08
C THR A 168 16.05 -4.60 1.74
N ALA A 169 16.98 -5.51 2.07
CA ALA A 169 18.40 -5.40 1.75
C ALA A 169 18.67 -5.17 0.23
N ASP A 170 17.82 -5.69 -0.63
CA ASP A 170 17.84 -5.51 -2.07
C ASP A 170 17.57 -4.05 -2.47
N LEU A 171 16.54 -3.43 -1.88
CA LEU A 171 16.16 -2.05 -2.18
C LEU A 171 17.13 -1.02 -1.57
N LEU A 172 17.77 -1.35 -0.44
CA LEU A 172 18.80 -0.51 0.16
C LEU A 172 20.06 -0.40 -0.72
N LYS A 173 20.35 -1.43 -1.54
CA LYS A 173 21.48 -1.44 -2.48
C LYS A 173 21.17 -0.74 -3.80
N ASP A 174 19.91 -0.50 -4.11
CA ASP A 174 19.46 0.20 -5.31
C ASP A 174 19.57 1.71 -5.10
N ARG A 175 20.55 2.34 -5.75
CA ARG A 175 20.84 3.78 -5.57
C ARG A 175 19.68 4.68 -5.98
N ALA A 176 18.97 4.34 -7.06
CA ALA A 176 17.84 5.13 -7.55
C ALA A 176 16.66 5.07 -6.58
N ILE A 177 16.33 3.87 -6.12
CA ILE A 177 15.24 3.65 -5.15
C ILE A 177 15.59 4.25 -3.78
N ALA A 178 16.82 4.09 -3.32
CA ALA A 178 17.30 4.74 -2.10
C ALA A 178 17.26 6.27 -2.22
N GLY A 179 17.51 6.83 -3.43
CA GLY A 179 17.35 8.25 -3.73
C GLY A 179 15.90 8.73 -3.57
N VAL A 180 14.92 8.07 -4.20
CA VAL A 180 13.49 8.37 -4.04
C VAL A 180 13.08 8.25 -2.58
N ASN A 181 13.50 7.18 -1.89
CA ASN A 181 13.21 6.94 -0.49
C ASN A 181 13.74 8.07 0.42
N ARG A 182 14.94 8.56 0.17
CA ARG A 182 15.55 9.70 0.91
C ARG A 182 14.73 10.97 0.78
N HIS A 183 14.21 11.24 -0.41
CA HIS A 183 13.47 12.48 -0.71
C HIS A 183 11.95 12.31 -0.56
N TYR A 184 11.50 11.21 0.06
CA TYR A 184 10.08 10.87 0.18
C TYR A 184 9.22 12.03 0.69
N TYR A 185 9.60 12.70 1.76
CA TYR A 185 8.78 13.78 2.34
C TYR A 185 8.60 14.96 1.38
N ALA A 186 9.66 15.34 0.65
CA ALA A 186 9.57 16.38 -0.35
C ALA A 186 8.65 15.97 -1.52
N ILE A 187 8.75 14.72 -1.97
CA ILE A 187 7.90 14.17 -3.05
C ILE A 187 6.43 14.10 -2.59
N ALA A 188 6.16 13.63 -1.38
CA ALA A 188 4.81 13.54 -0.85
C ALA A 188 4.18 14.93 -0.68
N LEU A 189 4.94 15.93 -0.19
CA LEU A 189 4.50 17.32 -0.12
C LEU A 189 4.26 17.91 -1.53
N ALA A 190 5.12 17.59 -2.50
CA ALA A 190 4.88 17.97 -3.90
C ALA A 190 3.55 17.37 -4.40
N GLY A 191 3.24 16.11 -4.04
CA GLY A 191 1.95 15.47 -4.35
C GLY A 191 0.73 16.20 -3.76
N LEU A 192 0.90 16.95 -2.66
CA LEU A 192 -0.17 17.77 -2.08
C LEU A 192 -0.32 19.12 -2.80
N PHE A 193 0.77 19.82 -3.07
CA PHE A 193 0.72 21.23 -3.44
C PHE A 193 0.93 21.52 -4.93
N VAL A 194 1.72 20.68 -5.65
CA VAL A 194 1.98 20.89 -7.09
C VAL A 194 0.71 20.87 -7.94
N PRO A 195 -0.32 20.04 -7.68
CA PRO A 195 -1.56 20.09 -8.42
C PRO A 195 -2.21 21.48 -8.40
N GLY A 196 -2.23 22.11 -7.22
CA GLY A 196 -2.75 23.47 -7.09
C GLY A 196 -1.90 24.51 -7.78
N LEU A 197 -0.57 24.42 -7.67
CA LEU A 197 0.34 25.31 -8.38
C LEU A 197 0.09 25.26 -9.90
N ILE A 198 -0.03 24.05 -10.47
CA ILE A 198 -0.31 23.88 -11.90
C ILE A 198 -1.66 24.48 -12.26
N CYS A 199 -2.73 24.16 -11.51
CA CYS A 199 -4.07 24.69 -11.78
C CYS A 199 -4.10 26.23 -11.70
N GLY A 200 -3.44 26.81 -10.70
CA GLY A 200 -3.34 28.25 -10.55
C GLY A 200 -2.58 28.94 -11.68
N LEU A 201 -1.44 28.39 -12.09
CA LEU A 201 -0.63 28.94 -13.18
C LEU A 201 -1.30 28.82 -14.55
N VAL A 202 -1.99 27.72 -14.82
CA VAL A 202 -2.69 27.52 -16.10
C VAL A 202 -3.90 28.43 -16.24
N THR A 203 -4.61 28.70 -15.15
CA THR A 203 -5.86 29.49 -15.18
C THR A 203 -5.69 30.95 -14.76
N TRP A 204 -4.55 31.29 -14.13
CA TRP A 204 -4.31 32.57 -13.47
C TRP A 204 -5.38 32.94 -12.40
N GLN A 205 -5.97 31.89 -11.75
CA GLN A 205 -7.00 32.03 -10.74
C GLN A 205 -6.57 31.36 -9.44
N TRP A 206 -6.57 32.10 -8.33
CA TRP A 206 -6.26 31.55 -7.02
C TRP A 206 -7.26 30.48 -6.57
N GLN A 207 -8.55 30.62 -6.96
CA GLN A 207 -9.59 29.61 -6.68
C GLN A 207 -9.24 28.26 -7.32
N ALA A 208 -8.69 28.24 -8.54
CA ALA A 208 -8.24 27.01 -9.18
C ALA A 208 -7.01 26.43 -8.49
N ALA A 209 -6.10 27.26 -7.98
CA ALA A 209 -4.99 26.80 -7.18
C ALA A 209 -5.46 26.11 -5.89
N VAL A 210 -6.36 26.71 -5.14
CA VAL A 210 -6.93 26.12 -3.93
C VAL A 210 -7.69 24.84 -4.26
N SER A 211 -8.53 24.83 -5.31
CA SER A 211 -9.25 23.64 -5.75
C SER A 211 -8.30 22.50 -6.14
N GLY A 212 -7.24 22.79 -6.87
CA GLY A 212 -6.22 21.81 -7.23
C GLY A 212 -5.50 21.19 -6.01
N ILE A 213 -5.23 21.98 -4.96
CA ILE A 213 -4.71 21.46 -3.67
C ILE A 213 -5.75 20.59 -3.00
N LEU A 214 -7.02 21.01 -2.94
CA LEU A 214 -8.08 20.27 -2.27
C LEU A 214 -8.37 18.94 -2.96
N TRP A 215 -8.55 18.93 -4.28
CA TRP A 215 -8.91 17.73 -5.04
C TRP A 215 -7.70 16.85 -5.38
N GLY A 216 -6.69 17.41 -6.04
CA GLY A 216 -5.50 16.68 -6.49
C GLY A 216 -4.53 16.35 -5.36
N GLY A 217 -4.52 17.17 -4.31
CA GLY A 217 -3.72 16.94 -3.11
C GLY A 217 -4.47 16.15 -2.05
N PHE A 218 -5.22 16.85 -1.19
CA PHE A 218 -5.77 16.30 0.05
C PHE A 218 -6.85 15.25 -0.16
N LEU A 219 -7.89 15.53 -0.94
CA LEU A 219 -8.98 14.58 -1.20
C LEU A 219 -8.47 13.31 -1.87
N ARG A 220 -7.62 13.45 -2.89
CA ARG A 220 -7.00 12.32 -3.58
C ARG A 220 -6.17 11.45 -2.60
N MET A 221 -5.36 12.07 -1.73
CA MET A 221 -4.53 11.35 -0.78
C MET A 221 -5.40 10.62 0.26
N ALA A 222 -6.44 11.27 0.77
CA ALA A 222 -7.40 10.67 1.71
C ALA A 222 -8.13 9.48 1.07
N VAL A 223 -8.73 9.65 -0.12
CA VAL A 223 -9.48 8.58 -0.81
C VAL A 223 -8.57 7.39 -1.13
N LEU A 224 -7.36 7.64 -1.64
CA LEU A 224 -6.42 6.57 -1.95
C LEU A 224 -5.95 5.85 -0.68
N GLY A 225 -5.68 6.59 0.41
CA GLY A 225 -5.34 6.02 1.71
C GLY A 225 -6.42 5.05 2.19
N HIS A 226 -7.66 5.50 2.27
CA HIS A 226 -8.79 4.65 2.66
C HIS A 226 -8.98 3.45 1.73
N THR A 227 -8.74 3.59 0.42
CA THR A 227 -8.79 2.48 -0.53
C THR A 227 -7.76 1.39 -0.18
N ILE A 228 -6.50 1.77 0.10
CA ILE A 228 -5.42 0.84 0.44
C ILE A 228 -5.65 0.21 1.83
N TRP A 229 -6.01 1.02 2.83
CA TRP A 229 -6.23 0.53 4.20
C TRP A 229 -7.46 -0.38 4.31
N ALA A 230 -8.46 -0.19 3.42
CA ALA A 230 -9.60 -1.09 3.33
C ALA A 230 -9.19 -2.51 2.88
N ILE A 231 -8.15 -2.66 2.08
CA ILE A 231 -7.61 -3.96 1.70
C ILE A 231 -7.09 -4.69 2.95
N ASN A 232 -6.30 -4.02 3.77
CA ASN A 232 -5.76 -4.61 5.00
C ASN A 232 -6.85 -4.95 6.02
N SER A 233 -7.84 -4.09 6.19
CA SER A 233 -8.88 -4.26 7.22
C SER A 233 -10.05 -5.12 6.75
N LEU A 234 -10.67 -4.77 5.61
CA LEU A 234 -11.90 -5.43 5.16
C LEU A 234 -11.60 -6.76 4.47
N LEU A 235 -10.54 -6.85 3.66
CA LEU A 235 -10.26 -8.06 2.91
C LEU A 235 -9.49 -9.14 3.70
N HIS A 236 -9.17 -8.90 4.97
CA HIS A 236 -8.82 -9.93 5.94
C HIS A 236 -10.01 -10.35 6.82
N ARG A 237 -11.24 -9.94 6.46
CA ARG A 237 -12.46 -10.27 7.21
C ARG A 237 -13.65 -10.66 6.33
N PHE A 238 -13.77 -10.06 5.12
CA PHE A 238 -14.97 -10.15 4.31
C PHE A 238 -14.64 -10.40 2.84
N GLY A 239 -15.39 -11.31 2.22
CA GLY A 239 -15.29 -11.63 0.82
C GLY A 239 -15.23 -13.13 0.54
N ALA A 240 -14.77 -13.51 -0.64
CA ALA A 240 -14.59 -14.89 -1.04
C ALA A 240 -13.14 -15.35 -0.84
N SER A 241 -12.90 -16.52 -0.30
CA SER A 241 -11.56 -17.13 -0.13
C SER A 241 -11.47 -18.45 -0.89
N PRO A 242 -11.32 -18.41 -2.23
CA PRO A 242 -11.25 -19.61 -3.05
C PRO A 242 -9.98 -20.44 -2.82
N PHE A 243 -8.91 -19.83 -2.31
CA PHE A 243 -7.65 -20.49 -2.02
C PHE A 243 -7.41 -20.63 -0.52
N VAL A 244 -6.81 -21.73 -0.12
CA VAL A 244 -6.29 -21.90 1.25
C VAL A 244 -4.92 -21.22 1.32
N THR A 245 -4.82 -20.16 2.13
CA THR A 245 -3.61 -19.32 2.26
C THR A 245 -2.94 -19.44 3.63
N GLY A 246 -3.63 -20.00 4.62
CA GLY A 246 -3.14 -20.03 6.01
C GLY A 246 -3.45 -18.77 6.80
N ASP A 247 -4.04 -17.76 6.14
CA ASP A 247 -4.51 -16.50 6.69
C ASP A 247 -6.00 -16.28 6.41
N HIS A 248 -6.53 -15.12 6.76
CA HIS A 248 -7.93 -14.75 6.54
C HIS A 248 -8.12 -13.77 5.36
N SER A 249 -7.28 -13.88 4.34
CA SER A 249 -7.42 -13.05 3.13
C SER A 249 -8.64 -13.44 2.29
N HIS A 250 -9.31 -12.45 1.69
CA HIS A 250 -10.52 -12.62 0.89
C HIS A 250 -10.44 -11.81 -0.41
N ASN A 251 -11.26 -12.16 -1.39
CA ASN A 251 -11.47 -11.44 -2.64
C ASN A 251 -12.78 -10.64 -2.59
N ALA A 252 -12.76 -9.40 -3.08
CA ALA A 252 -13.93 -8.56 -3.32
C ALA A 252 -13.89 -7.98 -4.74
N GLY A 253 -13.96 -8.84 -5.75
CA GLY A 253 -13.72 -8.50 -7.16
C GLY A 253 -14.56 -7.34 -7.71
N PHE A 254 -15.74 -7.05 -7.12
CA PHE A 254 -16.61 -5.94 -7.53
C PHE A 254 -15.98 -4.54 -7.31
N VAL A 255 -15.00 -4.39 -6.39
CA VAL A 255 -14.25 -3.15 -6.18
C VAL A 255 -12.86 -3.17 -6.82
N SER A 256 -12.54 -4.16 -7.62
CA SER A 256 -11.19 -4.36 -8.14
C SER A 256 -10.73 -3.23 -9.07
N LEU A 257 -11.63 -2.57 -9.81
CA LEU A 257 -11.29 -1.37 -10.59
C LEU A 257 -10.83 -0.22 -9.68
N LEU A 258 -11.54 0.01 -8.59
CA LEU A 258 -11.24 1.08 -7.62
C LEU A 258 -9.97 0.81 -6.81
N THR A 259 -9.58 -0.45 -6.68
CA THR A 259 -8.39 -0.87 -5.93
C THR A 259 -7.22 -1.25 -6.84
N PHE A 260 -7.29 -0.93 -8.14
CA PHE A 260 -6.26 -1.27 -9.13
C PHE A 260 -5.88 -2.76 -9.19
N GLY A 261 -6.85 -3.65 -8.86
CA GLY A 261 -6.65 -5.09 -8.82
C GLY A 261 -6.35 -5.65 -7.43
N GLU A 262 -6.05 -4.83 -6.43
CA GLU A 262 -5.70 -5.28 -5.08
C GLU A 262 -6.87 -6.00 -4.36
N ALA A 263 -8.11 -5.79 -4.80
CA ALA A 263 -9.29 -6.49 -4.26
C ALA A 263 -9.32 -8.00 -4.57
N TRP A 264 -8.43 -8.52 -5.40
CA TRP A 264 -8.17 -9.95 -5.55
C TRP A 264 -7.17 -10.44 -4.49
N HIS A 265 -7.43 -10.14 -3.23
CA HIS A 265 -6.45 -10.23 -2.15
C HIS A 265 -6.14 -11.67 -1.71
N ASN A 266 -7.14 -12.57 -1.68
CA ASN A 266 -6.89 -14.00 -1.44
C ASN A 266 -6.10 -14.65 -2.59
N ASN A 267 -6.35 -14.23 -3.85
CA ASN A 267 -5.53 -14.67 -4.98
C ASN A 267 -4.07 -14.22 -4.82
N HIS A 268 -3.88 -12.98 -4.36
CA HIS A 268 -2.56 -12.42 -4.10
C HIS A 268 -1.84 -13.18 -2.98
N HIS A 269 -2.50 -13.45 -1.85
CA HIS A 269 -1.93 -14.24 -0.76
C HIS A 269 -1.64 -15.68 -1.15
N ALA A 270 -2.44 -16.27 -2.05
CA ALA A 270 -2.14 -17.58 -2.61
C ALA A 270 -0.93 -17.57 -3.56
N PHE A 271 -0.72 -16.50 -4.32
CA PHE A 271 0.36 -16.36 -5.32
C PHE A 271 1.06 -15.00 -5.19
N PRO A 272 1.80 -14.74 -4.11
CA PRO A 272 2.30 -13.39 -3.80
C PRO A 272 3.31 -12.87 -4.85
N THR A 273 4.00 -13.74 -5.55
CA THR A 273 4.94 -13.33 -6.63
C THR A 273 4.26 -13.13 -7.98
N SER A 274 2.94 -13.31 -8.09
CA SER A 274 2.22 -13.08 -9.34
C SER A 274 2.08 -11.59 -9.66
N ALA A 275 2.36 -11.19 -10.91
CA ALA A 275 2.07 -9.85 -11.39
C ALA A 275 0.56 -9.66 -11.70
N LYS A 276 -0.20 -10.76 -11.86
CA LYS A 276 -1.62 -10.80 -12.17
C LYS A 276 -2.40 -11.29 -10.96
N PHE A 277 -3.27 -10.45 -10.39
CA PHE A 277 -4.12 -10.81 -9.25
C PHE A 277 -5.51 -11.28 -9.68
N GLY A 278 -6.06 -10.70 -10.75
CA GLY A 278 -7.28 -11.19 -11.40
C GLY A 278 -7.01 -12.45 -12.23
N LEU A 279 -6.91 -13.62 -11.58
CA LEU A 279 -6.41 -14.87 -12.20
C LEU A 279 -7.27 -15.40 -13.34
N ARG A 280 -8.57 -15.11 -13.35
CA ARG A 280 -9.48 -15.57 -14.42
C ARG A 280 -9.56 -14.56 -15.56
N ARG A 281 -9.84 -15.07 -16.77
CA ARG A 281 -10.09 -14.21 -17.94
C ARG A 281 -11.31 -13.33 -17.70
N GLY A 282 -11.21 -12.04 -18.04
CA GLY A 282 -12.29 -11.06 -17.86
C GLY A 282 -12.37 -10.43 -16.46
N TRP A 283 -11.55 -10.87 -15.49
CA TRP A 283 -11.47 -10.23 -14.21
C TRP A 283 -10.67 -8.91 -14.31
N SER A 284 -11.27 -7.83 -13.80
CA SER A 284 -10.65 -6.50 -13.84
C SER A 284 -9.42 -6.46 -12.92
N ASP A 285 -8.28 -6.05 -13.48
CA ASP A 285 -7.03 -5.86 -12.74
C ASP A 285 -6.21 -4.75 -13.44
N PRO A 286 -6.48 -3.45 -13.14
CA PRO A 286 -5.77 -2.35 -13.77
C PRO A 286 -4.26 -2.37 -13.54
N GLY A 287 -3.80 -2.88 -12.39
CA GLY A 287 -2.38 -3.09 -12.14
C GLY A 287 -1.77 -4.09 -13.14
N TRP A 288 -2.44 -5.19 -13.39
CA TRP A 288 -2.03 -6.15 -14.41
C TRP A 288 -2.05 -5.54 -15.83
N TRP A 289 -3.09 -4.79 -16.17
CA TRP A 289 -3.15 -4.12 -17.48
C TRP A 289 -1.98 -3.17 -17.68
N THR A 290 -1.58 -2.45 -16.64
CA THR A 290 -0.39 -1.57 -16.67
C THR A 290 0.89 -2.37 -16.90
N VAL A 291 1.06 -3.52 -16.24
CA VAL A 291 2.21 -4.41 -16.47
C VAL A 291 2.22 -4.91 -17.92
N CYS A 292 1.07 -5.30 -18.48
CA CYS A 292 0.95 -5.71 -19.90
C CYS A 292 1.36 -4.58 -20.85
N VAL A 293 0.94 -3.34 -20.62
CA VAL A 293 1.36 -2.17 -21.41
C VAL A 293 2.86 -1.96 -21.33
N LEU A 294 3.45 -1.98 -20.13
CA LEU A 294 4.90 -1.84 -19.97
C LEU A 294 5.65 -2.95 -20.71
N THR A 295 5.15 -4.18 -20.67
CA THR A 295 5.75 -5.33 -21.38
C THR A 295 5.66 -5.16 -22.89
N SER A 296 4.51 -4.73 -23.41
CA SER A 296 4.32 -4.50 -24.86
C SER A 296 5.21 -3.39 -25.42
N LEU A 297 5.59 -2.43 -24.57
CA LEU A 297 6.54 -1.36 -24.88
C LEU A 297 8.01 -1.77 -24.68
N GLY A 298 8.29 -3.01 -24.27
CA GLY A 298 9.64 -3.49 -23.97
C GLY A 298 10.23 -2.89 -22.68
N LEU A 299 9.41 -2.26 -21.83
CA LEU A 299 9.83 -1.56 -20.60
C LEU A 299 9.80 -2.47 -19.36
N ALA A 300 9.14 -3.63 -19.45
CA ALA A 300 9.09 -4.64 -18.40
C ALA A 300 9.36 -6.06 -18.97
N SER A 301 9.96 -6.91 -18.17
CA SER A 301 10.33 -8.32 -18.48
C SER A 301 10.14 -9.24 -17.27
N ASP A 302 10.50 -10.51 -17.41
CA ASP A 302 10.49 -11.51 -16.35
C ASP A 302 9.16 -11.57 -15.56
N ILE A 303 8.07 -11.52 -16.30
CA ILE A 303 6.72 -11.48 -15.74
C ILE A 303 6.39 -12.80 -15.06
N ARG A 304 6.13 -12.79 -13.77
CA ARG A 304 5.74 -13.95 -13.00
C ARG A 304 4.24 -14.05 -12.89
N GLN A 305 3.71 -15.23 -13.17
CA GLN A 305 2.31 -15.59 -12.95
C GLN A 305 2.18 -17.11 -12.78
N PRO A 306 1.21 -17.60 -11.98
CA PRO A 306 0.95 -19.02 -11.89
C PRO A 306 0.38 -19.54 -13.20
N ASN A 307 0.71 -20.78 -13.57
CA ASN A 307 0.07 -21.46 -14.69
C ASN A 307 -1.32 -22.00 -14.30
N GLU A 308 -2.17 -22.27 -15.29
CA GLU A 308 -3.54 -22.73 -15.05
C GLU A 308 -3.62 -24.01 -14.23
N SER A 309 -2.73 -24.98 -14.47
CA SER A 309 -2.71 -26.24 -13.72
C SER A 309 -2.40 -26.04 -12.22
N LEU A 310 -1.55 -25.09 -11.88
CA LEU A 310 -1.26 -24.74 -10.49
C LEU A 310 -2.47 -24.06 -9.82
N ILE A 311 -3.13 -23.15 -10.55
CA ILE A 311 -4.34 -22.48 -10.07
C ILE A 311 -5.44 -23.52 -9.79
N GLU A 312 -5.72 -24.40 -10.73
CA GLU A 312 -6.74 -25.44 -10.60
C GLU A 312 -6.46 -26.40 -9.44
N ARG A 313 -5.22 -26.85 -9.30
CA ARG A 313 -4.82 -27.72 -8.18
C ARG A 313 -5.09 -27.04 -6.84
N ARG A 314 -4.68 -25.80 -6.65
CA ARG A 314 -4.92 -25.07 -5.40
C ARG A 314 -6.39 -24.77 -5.14
N LEU A 315 -7.20 -24.56 -6.19
CA LEU A 315 -8.65 -24.43 -6.05
C LEU A 315 -9.30 -25.74 -5.60
N GLN A 316 -8.82 -26.90 -6.06
CA GLN A 316 -9.29 -28.22 -5.62
C GLN A 316 -8.95 -28.48 -4.15
N GLU A 317 -7.73 -28.13 -3.71
CA GLU A 317 -7.33 -28.19 -2.30
C GLU A 317 -8.26 -27.36 -1.39
N GLY A 318 -8.72 -26.20 -1.85
CA GLY A 318 -9.67 -25.33 -1.14
C GLY A 318 -11.10 -25.90 -1.07
N ARG A 319 -11.51 -26.71 -2.05
CA ARG A 319 -12.85 -27.32 -2.09
C ARG A 319 -12.95 -28.61 -1.26
N ALA A 320 -11.82 -29.24 -0.99
CA ALA A 320 -11.73 -30.51 -0.25
C ALA A 320 -11.74 -30.33 1.27
N ARG A 321 -11.69 -29.11 1.76
CA ARG A 321 -11.79 -28.70 3.17
C ARG A 321 -13.14 -28.08 3.46
#